data_8d8abde022b5fe52fe5d3742a44ad56a
#
_entry.id   8d8abde022b5fe52fe5d3742a44ad56a
#
_cell.length_a   1.000
_cell.length_b   1.000
_cell.length_c   1.000
_cell.angle_alpha   90.00
_cell.angle_beta   90.00
_cell.angle_gamma   90.00
#
_symmetry.space_group_name_H-M   'P 1'
#
loop_
_entity.id
_entity.type
_entity.pdbx_description
1 polymer ?
#
loop_
_entity_poly.entity_id
_entity_poly.type
_entity_poly.pdbx_seq_one_letter_code
_entity_poly.pdbx_strand_id
1 'polypeptide(L)'
;MSFDTSNLGQHWSKKYTEKKYIWGSKPSGMARDALGIFKKHGLKTLLLAACGYGRNSKLFAENGMDVTGVDASAVGIEMAREFDPKSKYICASVLDMPFDGPFDATFSLNALHLFPKNERARFIVECMKPLREDGLGYFAVFSEQESSYGRGPKLEENTFESLPGRPAHYYTEEDLRGEFGAYEIVDIGLKEDKDMHADGPHTHILRYIVVKR
;
A
#
# COMPACT_ATOMS: atom_id res chain seq x y z
N MET A 1 21.93 -2.13 -11.00
CA MET A 1 22.11 -1.17 -9.88
C MET A 1 20.96 -1.40 -8.93
N SER A 2 21.19 -1.66 -7.63
CA SER A 2 20.14 -1.70 -6.65
C SER A 2 19.72 -0.26 -6.36
N PHE A 3 18.43 0.06 -6.45
CA PHE A 3 17.97 1.37 -6.00
C PHE A 3 17.84 1.37 -4.46
N ASP A 4 18.19 2.51 -3.88
CA ASP A 4 18.26 2.68 -2.43
C ASP A 4 16.89 3.11 -1.89
N THR A 5 16.26 2.27 -1.09
CA THR A 5 14.97 2.52 -0.43
C THR A 5 15.13 3.15 0.96
N SER A 6 16.36 3.28 1.48
CA SER A 6 16.62 3.81 2.82
C SER A 6 16.08 5.24 3.03
N ASN A 7 15.94 6.00 1.95
CA ASN A 7 15.50 7.39 1.96
C ASN A 7 14.01 7.60 1.60
N LEU A 8 13.22 6.51 1.43
CA LEU A 8 11.81 6.64 1.05
C LEU A 8 11.01 7.52 2.02
N GLY A 9 11.24 7.40 3.31
CA GLY A 9 10.56 8.23 4.32
C GLY A 9 10.84 9.72 4.15
N GLN A 10 12.09 10.09 3.87
CA GLN A 10 12.47 11.48 3.60
C GLN A 10 11.89 11.98 2.27
N HIS A 11 11.93 11.15 1.23
CA HIS A 11 11.35 11.46 -0.07
C HIS A 11 9.86 11.79 0.03
N TRP A 12 9.08 10.93 0.73
CA TRP A 12 7.65 11.15 0.93
C TRP A 12 7.38 12.33 1.87
N SER A 13 8.17 12.51 2.93
CA SER A 13 8.06 13.68 3.82
C SER A 13 8.20 14.99 3.05
N LYS A 14 9.19 15.08 2.15
CA LYS A 14 9.35 16.24 1.28
C LYS A 14 8.14 16.47 0.40
N LYS A 15 7.62 15.40 -0.25
CA LYS A 15 6.42 15.51 -1.10
C LYS A 15 5.18 15.96 -0.34
N TYR A 16 4.94 15.44 0.86
CA TYR A 16 3.81 15.85 1.70
C TYR A 16 3.96 17.30 2.19
N THR A 17 5.18 17.74 2.49
CA THR A 17 5.44 19.16 2.83
C THR A 17 5.09 20.08 1.67
N GLU A 18 5.53 19.74 0.46
CA GLU A 18 5.37 20.57 -0.74
C GLU A 18 3.93 20.57 -1.29
N LYS A 19 3.29 19.41 -1.35
CA LYS A 19 2.03 19.18 -2.08
C LYS A 19 0.83 18.84 -1.20
N LYS A 20 1.03 18.69 0.12
CA LYS A 20 -0.01 18.32 1.08
C LYS A 20 -0.77 17.04 0.65
N TYR A 21 -2.06 17.12 0.40
CA TYR A 21 -2.95 16.00 0.05
C TYR A 21 -2.80 15.61 -1.44
N ILE A 22 -1.69 14.99 -1.79
CA ILE A 22 -1.28 14.68 -3.18
C ILE A 22 -2.36 13.91 -3.95
N TRP A 23 -3.02 12.96 -3.28
CA TRP A 23 -4.08 12.11 -3.83
C TRP A 23 -5.47 12.53 -3.37
N GLY A 24 -5.64 13.81 -3.01
CA GLY A 24 -6.90 14.35 -2.51
C GLY A 24 -7.31 13.81 -1.14
N SER A 25 -8.56 14.08 -0.76
CA SER A 25 -9.11 13.71 0.55
C SER A 25 -10.06 12.52 0.52
N LYS A 26 -10.44 12.04 -0.67
CA LYS A 26 -11.35 10.90 -0.80
C LYS A 26 -10.57 9.57 -0.74
N PRO A 27 -11.13 8.53 -0.11
CA PRO A 27 -10.51 7.21 -0.15
C PRO A 27 -10.51 6.63 -1.57
N SER A 28 -9.51 5.79 -1.88
CA SER A 28 -9.40 5.10 -3.18
C SER A 28 -10.53 4.11 -3.41
N GLY A 29 -10.78 3.74 -4.66
CA GLY A 29 -11.69 2.66 -5.02
C GLY A 29 -11.26 1.33 -4.41
N MET A 30 -9.95 1.04 -4.45
CA MET A 30 -9.38 -0.18 -3.87
C MET A 30 -9.60 -0.29 -2.37
N ALA A 31 -9.55 0.82 -1.62
CA ALA A 31 -9.87 0.80 -0.19
C ALA A 31 -11.35 0.51 0.09
N ARG A 32 -12.27 0.99 -0.76
CA ARG A 32 -13.71 0.66 -0.66
C ARG A 32 -13.96 -0.81 -0.94
N ASP A 33 -13.28 -1.39 -1.92
CA ASP A 33 -13.38 -2.81 -2.26
C ASP A 33 -12.85 -3.67 -1.11
N ALA A 34 -11.68 -3.34 -0.57
CA ALA A 34 -11.10 -4.02 0.59
C ALA A 34 -12.04 -3.95 1.81
N LEU A 35 -12.64 -2.79 2.09
CA LEU A 35 -13.61 -2.62 3.16
C LEU A 35 -14.82 -3.56 2.98
N GLY A 36 -15.32 -3.70 1.74
CA GLY A 36 -16.42 -4.62 1.43
C GLY A 36 -16.07 -6.07 1.76
N ILE A 37 -14.86 -6.51 1.37
CA ILE A 37 -14.34 -7.85 1.68
C ILE A 37 -14.18 -8.03 3.18
N PHE A 38 -13.53 -7.10 3.87
CA PHE A 38 -13.27 -7.19 5.31
C PHE A 38 -14.56 -7.24 6.12
N LYS A 39 -15.58 -6.44 5.75
CA LYS A 39 -16.91 -6.50 6.37
C LYS A 39 -17.60 -7.84 6.16
N LYS A 40 -17.56 -8.40 4.96
CA LYS A 40 -18.12 -9.71 4.64
C LYS A 40 -17.52 -10.82 5.51
N HIS A 41 -16.24 -10.72 5.84
CA HIS A 41 -15.52 -11.65 6.73
C HIS A 41 -15.57 -11.27 8.22
N GLY A 42 -16.26 -10.20 8.59
CA GLY A 42 -16.44 -9.78 9.98
C GLY A 42 -15.17 -9.26 10.66
N LEU A 43 -14.16 -8.82 9.87
CA LEU A 43 -12.86 -8.35 10.36
C LEU A 43 -13.00 -6.99 11.05
N LYS A 44 -12.26 -6.77 12.13
CA LYS A 44 -12.41 -5.59 13.02
C LYS A 44 -11.13 -4.79 13.18
N THR A 45 -9.96 -5.44 13.21
CA THR A 45 -8.68 -4.79 13.43
C THR A 45 -7.88 -4.78 12.13
N LEU A 46 -7.33 -3.62 11.76
CA LEU A 46 -6.66 -3.40 10.49
C LEU A 46 -5.26 -2.80 10.67
N LEU A 47 -4.25 -3.46 10.10
CA LEU A 47 -2.95 -2.88 9.85
C LEU A 47 -2.94 -2.25 8.45
N LEU A 48 -2.69 -0.95 8.35
CA LEU A 48 -2.56 -0.24 7.08
C LEU A 48 -1.10 0.09 6.83
N ALA A 49 -0.46 -0.68 5.95
CA ALA A 49 0.95 -0.54 5.60
C ALA A 49 1.14 0.54 4.52
N ALA A 50 2.06 1.49 4.78
CA ALA A 50 2.28 2.69 3.99
C ALA A 50 1.01 3.56 3.91
N CYS A 51 0.52 3.99 5.08
CA CYS A 51 -0.77 4.68 5.22
C CYS A 51 -0.78 6.13 4.68
N GLY A 52 0.40 6.71 4.40
CA GLY A 52 0.55 8.10 4.00
C GLY A 52 -0.07 9.07 5.01
N TYR A 53 -0.87 10.01 4.52
CA TYR A 53 -1.60 10.99 5.34
C TYR A 53 -3.00 10.52 5.78
N GLY A 54 -3.29 9.21 5.77
CA GLY A 54 -4.45 8.64 6.42
C GLY A 54 -5.78 8.67 5.64
N ARG A 55 -5.81 9.04 4.35
CA ARG A 55 -7.07 9.14 3.59
C ARG A 55 -7.86 7.82 3.52
N ASN A 56 -7.16 6.70 3.44
CA ASN A 56 -7.77 5.38 3.42
C ASN A 56 -8.05 4.88 4.85
N SER A 57 -7.18 5.19 5.83
CA SER A 57 -7.40 4.84 7.24
C SER A 57 -8.74 5.36 7.73
N LYS A 58 -9.04 6.63 7.41
CA LYS A 58 -10.29 7.29 7.79
C LYS A 58 -11.53 6.52 7.32
N LEU A 59 -11.51 6.00 6.08
CA LEU A 59 -12.61 5.19 5.57
C LEU A 59 -12.87 3.97 6.46
N PHE A 60 -11.82 3.22 6.80
CA PHE A 60 -11.93 2.01 7.61
C PHE A 60 -12.39 2.35 9.05
N ALA A 61 -11.80 3.37 9.66
CA ALA A 61 -12.14 3.82 11.02
C ALA A 61 -13.59 4.34 11.12
N GLU A 62 -14.07 5.12 10.14
CA GLU A 62 -15.46 5.58 10.08
C GLU A 62 -16.46 4.42 9.88
N ASN A 63 -15.98 3.29 9.38
CA ASN A 63 -16.77 2.08 9.21
C ASN A 63 -16.60 1.04 10.34
N GLY A 64 -16.03 1.47 11.47
CA GLY A 64 -16.01 0.69 12.71
C GLY A 64 -14.83 -0.28 12.84
N MET A 65 -13.77 -0.11 12.05
CA MET A 65 -12.53 -0.86 12.24
C MET A 65 -11.56 -0.14 13.17
N ASP A 66 -10.84 -0.89 14.03
CA ASP A 66 -9.69 -0.38 14.80
C ASP A 66 -8.46 -0.40 13.89
N VAL A 67 -8.03 0.78 13.44
CA VAL A 67 -6.98 0.93 12.43
C VAL A 67 -5.67 1.35 13.08
N THR A 68 -4.60 0.65 12.71
CA THR A 68 -3.22 1.06 12.97
C THR A 68 -2.51 1.30 11.63
N GLY A 69 -2.17 2.56 11.35
CA GLY A 69 -1.45 2.96 10.15
C GLY A 69 0.06 3.06 10.41
N VAL A 70 0.85 2.57 9.46
CA VAL A 70 2.33 2.68 9.48
C VAL A 70 2.79 3.38 8.22
N ASP A 71 3.68 4.34 8.35
CA ASP A 71 4.37 4.99 7.23
C ASP A 71 5.76 5.46 7.67
N ALA A 72 6.73 5.42 6.76
CA ALA A 72 8.08 5.90 7.02
C ALA A 72 8.20 7.43 7.03
N SER A 73 7.20 8.14 6.50
CA SER A 73 7.17 9.60 6.47
C SER A 73 6.64 10.18 7.77
N ALA A 74 7.50 10.85 8.54
CA ALA A 74 7.08 11.56 9.76
C ALA A 74 6.02 12.62 9.45
N VAL A 75 6.19 13.39 8.35
CA VAL A 75 5.20 14.39 7.90
C VAL A 75 3.87 13.73 7.52
N GLY A 76 3.92 12.59 6.81
CA GLY A 76 2.70 11.82 6.49
C GLY A 76 1.95 11.38 7.74
N ILE A 77 2.67 10.88 8.75
CA ILE A 77 2.08 10.45 10.03
C ILE A 77 1.46 11.62 10.82
N GLU A 78 2.11 12.79 10.85
CA GLU A 78 1.53 13.99 11.49
C GLU A 78 0.23 14.39 10.79
N MET A 79 0.25 14.47 9.46
CA MET A 79 -0.95 14.75 8.67
C MET A 79 -2.06 13.70 8.87
N ALA A 80 -1.68 12.41 9.00
CA ALA A 80 -2.65 11.33 9.22
C ALA A 80 -3.36 11.47 10.57
N ARG A 81 -2.64 11.84 11.63
CA ARG A 81 -3.23 12.11 12.96
C ARG A 81 -4.22 13.27 12.95
N GLU A 82 -3.95 14.31 12.15
CA GLU A 82 -4.87 15.43 11.98
C GLU A 82 -6.08 15.04 11.12
N PHE A 83 -5.85 14.30 10.03
CA PHE A 83 -6.88 13.94 9.05
C PHE A 83 -7.87 12.88 9.58
N ASP A 84 -7.34 11.92 10.34
CA ASP A 84 -8.11 10.83 10.96
C ASP A 84 -7.66 10.59 12.41
N PRO A 85 -8.19 11.35 13.37
CA PRO A 85 -7.81 11.22 14.78
C PRO A 85 -8.34 9.95 15.46
N LYS A 86 -9.15 9.13 14.78
CA LYS A 86 -9.69 7.88 15.32
C LYS A 86 -8.73 6.71 15.26
N SER A 87 -7.80 6.74 14.28
CA SER A 87 -6.83 5.67 14.07
C SER A 87 -5.53 5.89 14.84
N LYS A 88 -4.79 4.82 15.05
CA LYS A 88 -3.43 4.87 15.61
C LYS A 88 -2.41 4.99 14.47
N TYR A 89 -1.34 5.78 14.67
CA TYR A 89 -0.31 5.99 13.64
C TYR A 89 1.09 5.87 14.20
N ILE A 90 1.92 5.08 13.51
CA ILE A 90 3.31 4.78 13.88
C ILE A 90 4.21 5.18 12.72
N CYS A 91 5.22 6.02 13.02
CA CYS A 91 6.27 6.36 12.06
C CYS A 91 7.35 5.26 12.11
N ALA A 92 7.30 4.36 11.14
CA ALA A 92 8.24 3.24 11.03
C ALA A 92 8.34 2.76 9.56
N SER A 93 9.42 2.05 9.27
CA SER A 93 9.55 1.36 7.97
C SER A 93 8.57 0.19 7.89
N VAL A 94 7.93 0.04 6.75
CA VAL A 94 7.09 -1.14 6.44
C VAL A 94 7.92 -2.43 6.28
N LEU A 95 9.26 -2.29 6.17
CA LEU A 95 10.19 -3.42 6.16
C LEU A 95 10.63 -3.86 7.56
N ASP A 96 10.23 -3.13 8.61
CA ASP A 96 10.62 -3.39 10.00
C ASP A 96 9.58 -2.76 10.93
N MET A 97 8.43 -3.42 11.04
CA MET A 97 7.30 -2.88 11.81
C MET A 97 7.43 -3.27 13.29
N PRO A 98 7.23 -2.32 14.23
CA PRO A 98 7.53 -2.53 15.66
C PRO A 98 6.39 -3.22 16.43
N PHE A 99 5.71 -4.21 15.84
CA PHE A 99 4.63 -4.96 16.51
C PHE A 99 4.39 -6.33 15.87
N ASP A 100 3.86 -7.23 16.68
CA ASP A 100 3.57 -8.62 16.29
C ASP A 100 2.06 -8.90 16.10
N GLY A 101 1.17 -7.94 16.31
CA GLY A 101 -0.27 -8.10 16.20
C GLY A 101 -0.98 -8.47 17.50
N PRO A 102 -2.11 -9.21 17.51
CA PRO A 102 -2.76 -9.72 16.30
C PRO A 102 -3.67 -8.71 15.59
N PHE A 103 -3.67 -8.74 14.27
CA PHE A 103 -4.63 -8.03 13.43
C PHE A 103 -5.51 -9.03 12.66
N ASP A 104 -6.76 -8.64 12.35
CA ASP A 104 -7.64 -9.42 11.49
C ASP A 104 -7.29 -9.25 10.00
N ALA A 105 -6.82 -8.05 9.63
CA ALA A 105 -6.48 -7.74 8.25
C ALA A 105 -5.26 -6.84 8.12
N THR A 106 -4.62 -6.89 6.94
CA THR A 106 -3.70 -5.86 6.47
C THR A 106 -4.17 -5.31 5.13
N PHE A 107 -3.93 -4.01 4.90
CA PHE A 107 -4.19 -3.33 3.64
C PHE A 107 -2.96 -2.54 3.20
N SER A 108 -2.55 -2.69 1.95
CA SER A 108 -1.50 -1.89 1.33
C SER A 108 -1.89 -1.48 -0.09
N LEU A 109 -1.78 -0.19 -0.38
CA LEU A 109 -2.09 0.40 -1.68
C LEU A 109 -0.90 1.20 -2.20
N ASN A 110 -0.46 0.90 -3.41
CA ASN A 110 0.55 1.66 -4.14
C ASN A 110 1.89 1.85 -3.40
N ALA A 111 2.28 0.84 -2.59
CA ALA A 111 3.53 0.86 -1.84
C ALA A 111 4.48 -0.29 -2.23
N LEU A 112 4.01 -1.54 -2.23
CA LEU A 112 4.84 -2.73 -2.48
C LEU A 112 5.66 -2.63 -3.78
N HIS A 113 5.09 -2.06 -4.83
CA HIS A 113 5.75 -1.90 -6.13
C HIS A 113 6.94 -0.90 -6.12
N LEU A 114 7.11 -0.12 -5.05
CA LEU A 114 8.22 0.83 -4.90
C LEU A 114 9.52 0.19 -4.39
N PHE A 115 9.50 -1.11 -4.10
CA PHE A 115 10.63 -1.83 -3.52
C PHE A 115 11.30 -2.76 -4.54
N PRO A 116 12.63 -2.98 -4.43
CA PRO A 116 13.33 -4.01 -5.20
C PRO A 116 12.89 -5.42 -4.79
N LYS A 117 13.11 -6.40 -5.64
CA LYS A 117 12.59 -7.76 -5.47
C LYS A 117 12.89 -8.38 -4.10
N ASN A 118 14.10 -8.21 -3.58
CA ASN A 118 14.49 -8.74 -2.27
C ASN A 118 13.74 -8.06 -1.11
N GLU A 119 13.40 -6.78 -1.23
CA GLU A 119 12.65 -6.05 -0.20
C GLU A 119 11.14 -6.26 -0.32
N ARG A 120 10.60 -6.53 -1.53
CA ARG A 120 9.19 -6.90 -1.70
C ARG A 120 8.82 -8.15 -0.91
N ALA A 121 9.67 -9.18 -0.94
CA ALA A 121 9.46 -10.39 -0.13
C ALA A 121 9.42 -10.07 1.39
N ARG A 122 10.31 -9.20 1.85
CA ARG A 122 10.32 -8.75 3.26
C ARG A 122 9.08 -7.94 3.60
N PHE A 123 8.67 -7.02 2.73
CA PHE A 123 7.44 -6.22 2.89
C PHE A 123 6.21 -7.12 3.08
N ILE A 124 6.06 -8.14 2.23
CA ILE A 124 4.94 -9.09 2.31
C ILE A 124 4.96 -9.82 3.64
N VAL A 125 6.12 -10.36 4.06
CA VAL A 125 6.26 -11.05 5.33
C VAL A 125 5.90 -10.12 6.51
N GLU A 126 6.41 -8.90 6.54
CA GLU A 126 6.13 -7.93 7.59
C GLU A 126 4.64 -7.54 7.66
N CYS A 127 3.95 -7.49 6.53
CA CYS A 127 2.51 -7.24 6.50
C CYS A 127 1.68 -8.44 6.97
N MET A 128 2.12 -9.66 6.65
CA MET A 128 1.36 -10.89 6.93
C MET A 128 1.67 -11.48 8.32
N LYS A 129 2.90 -11.30 8.82
CA LYS A 129 3.34 -11.81 10.13
C LYS A 129 2.43 -11.41 11.30
N PRO A 130 1.98 -10.14 11.43
CA PRO A 130 1.15 -9.71 12.55
C PRO A 130 -0.34 -10.07 12.41
N LEU A 131 -0.75 -10.75 11.34
CA LEU A 131 -2.14 -11.21 11.22
C LEU A 131 -2.37 -12.42 12.12
N ARG A 132 -3.60 -12.54 12.63
CA ARG A 132 -4.05 -13.80 13.26
C ARG A 132 -4.16 -14.92 12.22
N GLU A 133 -4.31 -16.14 12.66
CA GLU A 133 -4.69 -17.28 11.81
C GLU A 133 -6.01 -16.96 11.06
N ASP A 134 -6.10 -17.30 9.79
CA ASP A 134 -7.18 -16.93 8.87
C ASP A 134 -7.36 -15.40 8.64
N GLY A 135 -6.42 -14.56 9.06
CA GLY A 135 -6.42 -13.14 8.75
C GLY A 135 -6.20 -12.85 7.26
N LEU A 136 -6.75 -11.75 6.74
CA LEU A 136 -6.68 -11.40 5.33
C LEU A 136 -5.70 -10.26 5.03
N GLY A 137 -4.89 -10.43 3.98
CA GLY A 137 -4.10 -9.36 3.40
C GLY A 137 -4.70 -8.90 2.06
N TYR A 138 -4.88 -7.59 1.89
CA TYR A 138 -5.26 -6.97 0.61
C TYR A 138 -4.13 -6.07 0.14
N PHE A 139 -3.59 -6.36 -1.05
CA PHE A 139 -2.52 -5.58 -1.66
C PHE A 139 -2.95 -5.11 -3.04
N ALA A 140 -2.73 -3.83 -3.33
CA ALA A 140 -2.94 -3.26 -4.66
C ALA A 140 -1.70 -2.51 -5.14
N VAL A 141 -1.29 -2.79 -6.37
CA VAL A 141 -0.01 -2.40 -6.96
C VAL A 141 -0.19 -1.97 -8.42
N PHE A 142 0.78 -1.27 -8.98
CA PHE A 142 0.79 -0.95 -10.40
C PHE A 142 0.84 -2.23 -11.24
N SER A 143 0.02 -2.26 -12.28
CA SER A 143 0.01 -3.37 -13.24
C SER A 143 0.91 -3.09 -14.45
N GLU A 144 1.19 -4.13 -15.22
CA GLU A 144 1.83 -4.04 -16.53
C GLU A 144 1.00 -3.27 -17.58
N GLN A 145 -0.25 -2.93 -17.24
CA GLN A 145 -1.14 -2.11 -18.08
C GLN A 145 -1.18 -0.64 -17.64
N GLU A 146 -0.41 -0.27 -16.60
CA GLU A 146 -0.29 1.12 -16.16
C GLU A 146 0.35 1.97 -17.24
N SER A 147 -0.14 3.20 -17.44
CA SER A 147 0.31 4.10 -18.51
C SER A 147 1.81 4.44 -18.45
N SER A 148 2.43 4.29 -17.29
CA SER A 148 3.86 4.51 -17.06
C SER A 148 4.73 3.27 -17.26
N TYR A 149 4.17 2.09 -17.55
CA TYR A 149 4.94 0.88 -17.85
C TYR A 149 5.89 1.08 -19.01
N GLY A 150 7.12 0.61 -18.88
CA GLY A 150 8.15 0.70 -19.92
C GLY A 150 8.76 2.09 -20.09
N ARG A 151 8.37 3.09 -19.30
CA ARG A 151 8.96 4.44 -19.35
C ARG A 151 10.22 4.52 -18.49
N GLY A 152 11.25 5.15 -19.02
CA GLY A 152 12.53 5.36 -18.34
C GLY A 152 13.43 4.12 -18.33
N PRO A 153 14.57 4.17 -17.61
CA PRO A 153 15.51 3.06 -17.52
C PRO A 153 14.88 1.80 -16.91
N LYS A 154 15.12 0.65 -17.53
CA LYS A 154 14.79 -0.66 -16.96
C LYS A 154 15.83 -1.03 -15.89
N LEU A 155 15.40 -1.35 -14.68
CA LEU A 155 16.27 -1.69 -13.54
C LEU A 155 16.27 -3.19 -13.23
N GLU A 156 15.09 -3.79 -13.23
CA GLU A 156 14.83 -5.23 -13.07
C GLU A 156 13.77 -5.65 -14.09
N GLU A 157 13.43 -6.94 -14.15
CA GLU A 157 12.28 -7.38 -14.96
C GLU A 157 11.01 -6.67 -14.47
N ASN A 158 10.22 -6.14 -15.41
CA ASN A 158 9.01 -5.33 -15.14
C ASN A 158 9.22 -4.15 -14.18
N THR A 159 10.47 -3.67 -13.99
CA THR A 159 10.79 -2.55 -13.09
C THR A 159 11.46 -1.42 -13.86
N PHE A 160 10.83 -0.24 -13.83
CA PHE A 160 11.29 0.93 -14.57
C PHE A 160 11.35 2.17 -13.67
N GLU A 161 12.32 3.02 -13.90
CA GLU A 161 12.43 4.34 -13.28
C GLU A 161 11.70 5.39 -14.13
N SER A 162 10.36 5.34 -14.14
CA SER A 162 9.52 6.26 -14.92
C SER A 162 9.59 7.70 -14.43
N LEU A 163 9.99 7.93 -13.20
CA LEU A 163 10.30 9.24 -12.61
C LEU A 163 11.65 9.15 -11.91
N PRO A 164 12.53 10.17 -12.04
CA PRO A 164 13.86 10.16 -11.42
C PRO A 164 13.81 9.85 -9.91
N GLY A 165 14.62 8.90 -9.47
CA GLY A 165 14.68 8.44 -8.07
C GLY A 165 13.43 7.70 -7.58
N ARG A 166 12.52 7.31 -8.47
CA ARG A 166 11.31 6.56 -8.13
C ARG A 166 11.07 5.39 -9.08
N PRO A 167 11.80 4.32 -8.91
CA PRO A 167 11.52 3.07 -9.63
C PRO A 167 10.19 2.49 -9.16
N ALA A 168 9.54 1.76 -10.07
CA ALA A 168 8.33 1.02 -9.78
C ALA A 168 8.36 -0.32 -10.52
N HIS A 169 8.00 -1.38 -9.81
CA HIS A 169 7.74 -2.69 -10.38
C HIS A 169 6.28 -2.75 -10.85
N TYR A 170 6.06 -3.16 -12.09
CA TYR A 170 4.74 -3.26 -12.69
C TYR A 170 4.34 -4.73 -12.74
N TYR A 171 3.43 -5.11 -11.89
CA TYR A 171 3.07 -6.50 -11.64
C TYR A 171 2.25 -7.12 -12.78
N THR A 172 2.64 -8.30 -13.19
CA THR A 172 1.77 -9.27 -13.86
C THR A 172 1.00 -10.10 -12.83
N GLU A 173 0.00 -10.87 -13.27
CA GLU A 173 -0.67 -11.81 -12.37
C GLU A 173 0.29 -12.90 -11.89
N GLU A 174 1.21 -13.34 -12.75
CA GLU A 174 2.23 -14.34 -12.42
C GLU A 174 3.19 -13.84 -11.34
N ASP A 175 3.62 -12.57 -11.40
CA ASP A 175 4.45 -11.95 -10.35
C ASP A 175 3.73 -12.00 -8.99
N LEU A 176 2.44 -11.62 -8.94
CA LEU A 176 1.67 -11.68 -7.70
C LEU A 176 1.53 -13.12 -7.17
N ARG A 177 1.16 -14.06 -8.04
CA ARG A 177 1.06 -15.48 -7.64
C ARG A 177 2.39 -16.02 -7.14
N GLY A 178 3.51 -15.64 -7.76
CA GLY A 178 4.84 -16.05 -7.35
C GLY A 178 5.25 -15.46 -5.99
N GLU A 179 5.09 -14.14 -5.81
CA GLU A 179 5.52 -13.45 -4.59
C GLU A 179 4.63 -13.79 -3.37
N PHE A 180 3.35 -14.08 -3.58
CA PHE A 180 2.41 -14.45 -2.53
C PHE A 180 2.17 -15.96 -2.42
N GLY A 181 2.96 -16.80 -3.10
CA GLY A 181 2.76 -18.25 -3.17
C GLY A 181 2.86 -19.02 -1.85
N ALA A 182 3.33 -18.39 -0.77
CA ALA A 182 3.31 -18.96 0.58
C ALA A 182 1.94 -18.84 1.29
N TYR A 183 0.97 -18.12 0.69
CA TYR A 183 -0.34 -17.83 1.28
C TYR A 183 -1.46 -18.35 0.39
N GLU A 184 -2.63 -18.64 0.99
CA GLU A 184 -3.83 -19.01 0.24
C GLU A 184 -4.37 -17.79 -0.51
N ILE A 185 -4.44 -17.85 -1.84
CA ILE A 185 -5.01 -16.77 -2.67
C ILE A 185 -6.52 -16.87 -2.64
N VAL A 186 -7.18 -15.87 -2.06
CA VAL A 186 -8.65 -15.76 -1.95
C VAL A 186 -9.25 -15.09 -3.18
N ASP A 187 -8.59 -14.04 -3.67
CA ASP A 187 -9.01 -13.29 -4.85
C ASP A 187 -7.79 -12.61 -5.50
N ILE A 188 -7.83 -12.45 -6.81
CA ILE A 188 -6.78 -11.75 -7.58
C ILE A 188 -7.40 -11.17 -8.84
N GLY A 189 -6.98 -9.96 -9.21
CA GLY A 189 -7.53 -9.34 -10.41
C GLY A 189 -6.88 -8.04 -10.81
N LEU A 190 -7.52 -7.38 -11.78
CA LEU A 190 -7.12 -6.12 -12.38
C LEU A 190 -8.30 -5.15 -12.30
N LYS A 191 -8.05 -3.91 -11.88
CA LYS A 191 -9.09 -2.87 -11.77
C LYS A 191 -8.57 -1.48 -12.15
N GLU A 192 -9.48 -0.67 -12.67
CA GLU A 192 -9.28 0.78 -12.75
C GLU A 192 -9.54 1.42 -11.39
N ASP A 193 -8.60 2.22 -10.91
CA ASP A 193 -8.77 3.11 -9.75
C ASP A 193 -8.72 4.57 -10.22
N LYS A 194 -9.86 5.25 -10.10
CA LYS A 194 -10.03 6.65 -10.49
C LYS A 194 -9.87 7.52 -9.27
N ASP A 195 -8.79 8.29 -9.25
CA ASP A 195 -8.43 9.17 -8.15
C ASP A 195 -8.36 10.63 -8.58
N MET A 196 -8.60 11.54 -7.65
CA MET A 196 -8.40 12.97 -7.86
C MET A 196 -7.09 13.36 -7.20
N HIS A 197 -6.05 13.56 -8.01
CA HIS A 197 -4.76 14.06 -7.55
C HIS A 197 -4.74 15.58 -7.48
N ALA A 198 -3.70 16.15 -6.89
CA ALA A 198 -3.55 17.61 -6.80
C ALA A 198 -3.44 18.32 -8.16
N ASP A 199 -3.01 17.62 -9.20
CA ASP A 199 -2.85 18.06 -10.58
C ASP A 199 -4.01 17.65 -11.51
N GLY A 200 -5.06 17.03 -10.96
CA GLY A 200 -6.26 16.66 -11.70
C GLY A 200 -6.69 15.20 -11.55
N PRO A 201 -7.67 14.76 -12.35
CA PRO A 201 -8.12 13.37 -12.30
C PRO A 201 -7.07 12.43 -12.90
N HIS A 202 -6.79 11.33 -12.19
CA HIS A 202 -5.93 10.26 -12.64
C HIS A 202 -6.67 8.93 -12.67
N THR A 203 -6.31 8.08 -13.61
CA THR A 203 -6.77 6.70 -13.67
C THR A 203 -5.56 5.79 -13.63
N HIS A 204 -5.53 4.91 -12.65
CA HIS A 204 -4.53 3.86 -12.53
C HIS A 204 -5.11 2.50 -12.87
N ILE A 205 -4.33 1.67 -13.52
CA ILE A 205 -4.68 0.27 -13.78
C ILE A 205 -3.91 -0.58 -12.78
N LEU A 206 -4.60 -0.98 -11.72
CA LEU A 206 -3.98 -1.69 -10.59
C LEU A 206 -4.30 -3.18 -10.62
N ARG A 207 -3.29 -3.99 -10.36
CA ARG A 207 -3.50 -5.37 -9.92
C ARG A 207 -3.73 -5.39 -8.42
N TYR A 208 -4.62 -6.28 -7.98
CA TYR A 208 -4.81 -6.56 -6.57
C TYR A 208 -4.74 -8.06 -6.29
N ILE A 209 -4.38 -8.38 -5.07
CA ILE A 209 -4.43 -9.73 -4.53
C ILE A 209 -4.98 -9.70 -3.11
N VAL A 210 -5.85 -10.66 -2.82
CA VAL A 210 -6.34 -10.94 -1.47
C VAL A 210 -5.82 -12.30 -1.08
N VAL A 211 -5.11 -12.35 0.03
CA VAL A 211 -4.50 -13.58 0.54
C VAL A 211 -4.89 -13.82 1.98
N LYS A 212 -4.92 -15.10 2.37
CA LYS A 212 -5.17 -15.53 3.74
C LYS A 212 -3.87 -16.09 4.35
N ARG A 213 -3.63 -15.73 5.62
CA ARG A 213 -2.54 -16.27 6.43
C ARG A 213 -2.80 -17.70 6.86
#